data_b0881b0c5c679121d31b065171089b32
#
_entry.id   b0881b0c5c679121d31b065171089b32
#
_cell.length_a   1.000
_cell.length_b   1.000
_cell.length_c   1.000
_cell.angle_alpha   90.00
_cell.angle_beta   90.00
_cell.angle_gamma   90.00
#
_symmetry.space_group_name_H-M   'P 1'
#
loop_
_entity.id
_entity.type
_entity.pdbx_description
1 polymer ?
#
loop_
_entity_poly.entity_id
_entity_poly.type
_entity_poly.pdbx_seq_one_letter_code
_entity_poly.pdbx_strand_id
1 'polypeptide(L)'
;MTIIDKQKDVNKKKVAKLIRELLIELGENPDREGLADTPSRIAEMYEEIFGGYRMDAELDVSFSEETDAIIAKDIQFYSMCEHHMLPFFGKIHVAYIPSGKVFGVSKLVRLVEKYSRRLQIQERLTKQIADELERMGVKGALVVAEGEHLCMKMRGVRNDSSITTIAQRGIMDKKEVREHVLALIYNPRQEIKSL
;
A
#
# COMPACT_ATOMS: atom_id res chain seq x y z
N MET A 1 5.54 20.21 -1.68
CA MET A 1 4.56 19.15 -1.32
C MET A 1 3.30 19.43 -2.11
N THR A 2 3.11 18.73 -3.22
CA THR A 2 1.99 18.98 -4.13
C THR A 2 0.73 18.47 -3.44
N ILE A 3 -0.20 19.40 -3.17
CA ILE A 3 -1.56 19.07 -2.72
C ILE A 3 -2.14 18.19 -3.82
N ILE A 4 -2.32 16.89 -3.52
CA ILE A 4 -3.12 16.03 -4.40
C ILE A 4 -4.56 16.50 -4.18
N ASP A 5 -5.05 17.36 -5.09
CA ASP A 5 -6.48 17.68 -5.19
C ASP A 5 -7.26 16.36 -5.10
N LYS A 6 -8.39 16.38 -4.36
CA LYS A 6 -9.32 15.24 -4.33
C LYS A 6 -9.55 14.81 -5.76
N GLN A 7 -8.94 13.68 -6.14
CA GLN A 7 -8.95 13.26 -7.53
C GLN A 7 -10.39 12.94 -7.93
N LYS A 8 -10.80 13.44 -9.09
CA LYS A 8 -12.12 13.20 -9.66
C LYS A 8 -12.36 11.70 -9.82
N ASP A 9 -13.61 11.28 -9.73
CA ASP A 9 -14.02 9.92 -10.04
C ASP A 9 -13.52 9.49 -11.42
N VAL A 10 -13.24 8.21 -11.56
CA VAL A 10 -12.83 7.63 -12.83
C VAL A 10 -13.96 7.84 -13.86
N ASN A 11 -13.66 8.51 -14.96
CA ASN A 11 -14.62 8.63 -16.06
C ASN A 11 -14.68 7.29 -16.83
N LYS A 12 -15.51 6.37 -16.33
CA LYS A 12 -15.62 5.01 -16.87
C LYS A 12 -15.92 4.99 -18.37
N LYS A 13 -16.81 5.87 -18.85
CA LYS A 13 -17.16 5.95 -20.28
C LYS A 13 -15.95 6.33 -21.14
N LYS A 14 -15.16 7.32 -20.68
CA LYS A 14 -13.96 7.75 -21.40
C LYS A 14 -12.86 6.70 -21.33
N VAL A 15 -12.67 6.08 -20.17
CA VAL A 15 -11.68 5.00 -19.98
C VAL A 15 -12.03 3.81 -20.88
N ALA A 16 -13.29 3.35 -20.89
CA ALA A 16 -13.71 2.27 -21.76
C ALA A 16 -13.46 2.56 -23.25
N LYS A 17 -13.74 3.79 -23.70
CA LYS A 17 -13.41 4.19 -25.06
C LYS A 17 -11.92 4.09 -25.37
N LEU A 18 -11.05 4.59 -24.47
CA LEU A 18 -9.59 4.55 -24.63
C LEU A 18 -9.07 3.09 -24.64
N ILE A 19 -9.64 2.21 -23.81
CA ILE A 19 -9.27 0.80 -23.80
C ILE A 19 -9.68 0.12 -25.11
N ARG A 20 -10.86 0.43 -25.65
CA ARG A 20 -11.26 -0.09 -26.96
C ARG A 20 -10.28 0.34 -28.07
N GLU A 21 -9.89 1.60 -28.08
CA GLU A 21 -8.90 2.12 -29.02
C GLU A 21 -7.55 1.41 -28.84
N LEU A 22 -7.09 1.22 -27.60
CA LEU A 22 -5.86 0.48 -27.29
C LEU A 22 -5.89 -0.95 -27.82
N LEU A 23 -7.01 -1.68 -27.69
CA LEU A 23 -7.15 -3.04 -28.20
C LEU A 23 -6.95 -3.08 -29.71
N ILE A 24 -7.51 -2.11 -30.46
CA ILE A 24 -7.32 -1.99 -31.91
C ILE A 24 -5.84 -1.78 -32.27
N GLU A 25 -5.17 -0.85 -31.56
CA GLU A 25 -3.75 -0.54 -31.80
C GLU A 25 -2.81 -1.72 -31.43
N LEU A 26 -3.25 -2.62 -30.54
CA LEU A 26 -2.55 -3.87 -30.26
C LEU A 26 -2.81 -4.97 -31.29
N GLY A 27 -3.63 -4.69 -32.31
CA GLY A 27 -3.97 -5.65 -33.38
C GLY A 27 -5.11 -6.61 -33.01
N GLU A 28 -5.88 -6.33 -31.96
CA GLU A 28 -7.01 -7.14 -31.53
C GLU A 28 -8.33 -6.67 -32.14
N ASN A 29 -9.27 -7.60 -32.29
CA ASN A 29 -10.66 -7.26 -32.61
C ASN A 29 -11.47 -7.08 -31.34
N PRO A 30 -11.81 -5.81 -30.95
CA PRO A 30 -12.54 -5.55 -29.70
C PRO A 30 -14.01 -6.04 -29.75
N ASP A 31 -14.54 -6.40 -30.93
CA ASP A 31 -15.92 -6.87 -31.08
C ASP A 31 -16.04 -8.39 -31.00
N ARG A 32 -14.93 -9.13 -30.90
CA ARG A 32 -15.01 -10.59 -30.70
C ARG A 32 -15.57 -10.90 -29.29
N GLU A 33 -16.28 -11.99 -29.15
CA GLU A 33 -17.03 -12.40 -27.95
C GLU A 33 -16.21 -12.25 -26.65
N GLY A 34 -14.96 -12.65 -26.61
CA GLY A 34 -14.11 -12.58 -25.41
C GLY A 34 -13.62 -11.17 -25.06
N LEU A 35 -13.74 -10.17 -25.96
CA LEU A 35 -13.28 -8.79 -25.73
C LEU A 35 -14.41 -7.75 -25.72
N ALA A 36 -15.61 -8.10 -26.12
CA ALA A 36 -16.71 -7.14 -26.25
C ALA A 36 -16.99 -6.33 -24.96
N ASP A 37 -16.90 -7.00 -23.81
CA ASP A 37 -17.10 -6.36 -22.50
C ASP A 37 -15.80 -5.87 -21.84
N THR A 38 -14.63 -6.20 -22.39
CA THR A 38 -13.32 -5.88 -21.76
C THR A 38 -13.14 -4.39 -21.50
N PRO A 39 -13.52 -3.47 -22.41
CA PRO A 39 -13.38 -2.03 -22.14
C PRO A 39 -14.14 -1.55 -20.90
N SER A 40 -15.37 -2.02 -20.71
CA SER A 40 -16.19 -1.65 -19.54
C SER A 40 -15.66 -2.29 -18.26
N ARG A 41 -15.28 -3.57 -18.30
CA ARG A 41 -14.70 -4.28 -17.15
C ARG A 41 -13.40 -3.65 -16.68
N ILE A 42 -12.52 -3.21 -17.58
CA ILE A 42 -11.28 -2.51 -17.22
C ILE A 42 -11.60 -1.14 -16.60
N ALA A 43 -12.60 -0.42 -17.10
CA ALA A 43 -12.98 0.86 -16.54
C ALA A 43 -13.53 0.72 -15.10
N GLU A 44 -14.31 -0.31 -14.82
CA GLU A 44 -14.79 -0.65 -13.47
C GLU A 44 -13.65 -1.08 -12.56
N MET A 45 -12.77 -1.96 -13.04
CA MET A 45 -11.58 -2.38 -12.32
C MET A 45 -10.70 -1.17 -11.92
N TYR A 46 -10.50 -0.20 -12.81
CA TYR A 46 -9.70 0.99 -12.50
C TYR A 46 -10.36 1.89 -11.45
N GLU A 47 -11.68 1.95 -11.41
CA GLU A 47 -12.38 2.65 -10.33
C GLU A 47 -12.07 2.01 -8.97
N GLU A 48 -11.99 0.69 -8.90
CA GLU A 48 -11.67 -0.05 -7.68
C GLU A 48 -10.18 0.07 -7.32
N ILE A 49 -9.28 -0.34 -8.21
CA ILE A 49 -7.84 -0.43 -7.88
C ILE A 49 -7.15 0.93 -7.69
N PHE A 50 -7.74 2.02 -8.19
CA PHE A 50 -7.31 3.39 -7.94
C PHE A 50 -8.18 4.13 -6.91
N GLY A 51 -8.97 3.38 -6.13
CA GLY A 51 -9.83 3.93 -5.09
C GLY A 51 -9.08 4.67 -3.98
N GLY A 52 -7.81 4.34 -3.74
CA GLY A 52 -6.98 4.97 -2.72
C GLY A 52 -6.80 6.48 -2.86
N TYR A 53 -6.97 7.03 -4.07
CA TYR A 53 -6.94 8.48 -4.26
C TYR A 53 -8.17 9.21 -3.66
N ARG A 54 -9.27 8.49 -3.45
CA ARG A 54 -10.53 9.01 -2.94
C ARG A 54 -10.80 8.64 -1.47
N MET A 55 -9.95 7.75 -0.92
CA MET A 55 -10.10 7.33 0.48
C MET A 55 -9.63 8.43 1.43
N ASP A 56 -10.54 8.91 2.26
CA ASP A 56 -10.19 9.65 3.46
C ASP A 56 -9.75 8.62 4.51
N ALA A 57 -8.45 8.49 4.77
CA ALA A 57 -7.97 7.70 5.89
C ALA A 57 -7.99 8.60 7.13
N GLU A 58 -9.16 8.96 7.58
CA GLU A 58 -9.30 9.47 8.92
C GLU A 58 -9.15 8.29 9.89
N LEU A 59 -8.08 8.30 10.66
CA LEU A 59 -7.84 7.34 11.72
C LEU A 59 -8.52 7.84 13.01
N ASP A 60 -9.79 8.28 12.86
CA ASP A 60 -10.55 8.98 13.90
C ASP A 60 -10.90 8.12 15.11
N VAL A 61 -10.85 6.80 14.95
CA VAL A 61 -11.13 5.89 16.05
C VAL A 61 -9.86 5.59 16.80
N SER A 62 -9.64 6.32 17.88
CA SER A 62 -8.55 6.08 18.83
C SER A 62 -9.14 5.85 20.22
N PHE A 63 -8.44 5.04 21.02
CA PHE A 63 -8.79 4.73 22.40
C PHE A 63 -7.66 5.17 23.30
N SER A 64 -7.98 5.63 24.51
CA SER A 64 -6.98 5.96 25.52
C SER A 64 -6.48 4.65 26.14
N GLU A 65 -5.29 4.23 25.74
CA GLU A 65 -4.62 3.01 26.23
C GLU A 65 -3.11 3.23 26.25
N GLU A 66 -2.45 2.64 27.24
CA GLU A 66 -1.01 2.60 27.33
C GLU A 66 -0.50 1.20 26.96
N THR A 67 0.38 1.15 25.98
CA THR A 67 1.09 -0.06 25.58
C THR A 67 2.44 0.31 24.99
N ASP A 68 3.40 -0.60 25.05
CA ASP A 68 4.76 -0.35 24.57
C ASP A 68 4.83 -0.24 23.04
N ALA A 69 4.19 -1.16 22.34
CA ALA A 69 4.13 -1.14 20.87
C ALA A 69 2.91 -1.88 20.35
N ILE A 70 2.45 -1.46 19.20
CA ILE A 70 1.43 -2.19 18.41
C ILE A 70 2.06 -2.57 17.08
N ILE A 71 1.93 -3.85 16.71
CA ILE A 71 2.51 -4.39 15.48
C ILE A 71 1.42 -5.15 14.72
N ALA A 72 1.00 -4.60 13.58
CA ALA A 72 0.15 -5.29 12.62
C ALA A 72 1.02 -5.93 11.54
N LYS A 73 0.97 -7.26 11.45
CA LYS A 73 1.82 -8.04 10.54
C LYS A 73 1.04 -8.59 9.36
N ASP A 74 1.74 -8.82 8.25
CA ASP A 74 1.24 -9.52 7.07
C ASP A 74 -0.01 -8.86 6.44
N ILE A 75 -0.13 -7.53 6.53
CA ILE A 75 -1.19 -6.81 5.83
C ILE A 75 -0.93 -6.93 4.33
N GLN A 76 -1.81 -7.63 3.63
CA GLN A 76 -1.69 -7.78 2.19
C GLN A 76 -1.96 -6.45 1.48
N PHE A 77 -1.18 -6.17 0.45
CA PHE A 77 -1.39 -5.01 -0.40
C PHE A 77 -1.28 -5.37 -1.87
N TYR A 78 -2.03 -4.65 -2.68
CA TYR A 78 -1.95 -4.63 -4.14
C TYR A 78 -1.82 -3.19 -4.60
N SER A 79 -0.85 -2.94 -5.47
CA SER A 79 -0.57 -1.61 -5.99
C SER A 79 -0.23 -1.67 -7.47
N MET A 80 -0.13 -0.51 -8.10
CA MET A 80 0.16 -0.39 -9.52
C MET A 80 1.45 0.41 -9.70
N CYS A 81 2.47 -0.21 -10.29
CA CYS A 81 3.73 0.46 -10.60
C CYS A 81 3.48 1.66 -11.53
N GLU A 82 3.88 2.86 -11.11
CA GLU A 82 3.65 4.08 -11.87
C GLU A 82 4.41 4.14 -13.21
N HIS A 83 5.51 3.37 -13.34
CA HIS A 83 6.34 3.38 -14.53
C HIS A 83 5.78 2.54 -15.68
N HIS A 84 5.03 1.48 -15.38
CA HIS A 84 4.59 0.51 -16.38
C HIS A 84 3.10 0.17 -16.28
N MET A 85 2.39 0.67 -15.27
CA MET A 85 1.00 0.28 -14.94
C MET A 85 0.83 -1.24 -14.82
N LEU A 86 1.84 -1.94 -14.33
CA LEU A 86 1.80 -3.35 -13.98
C LEU A 86 1.70 -3.50 -12.46
N PRO A 87 0.99 -4.53 -11.97
CA PRO A 87 0.85 -4.75 -10.54
C PRO A 87 2.18 -5.01 -9.83
N PHE A 88 2.28 -4.53 -8.60
CA PHE A 88 3.17 -5.06 -7.58
C PHE A 88 2.35 -5.28 -6.31
N PHE A 89 2.68 -6.30 -5.56
CA PHE A 89 1.88 -6.76 -4.44
C PHE A 89 2.74 -7.50 -3.43
N GLY A 90 2.21 -7.70 -2.24
CA GLY A 90 2.94 -8.40 -1.19
C GLY A 90 2.37 -8.14 0.18
N LYS A 91 3.26 -7.94 1.16
CA LYS A 91 2.90 -7.75 2.56
C LYS A 91 3.51 -6.49 3.12
N ILE A 92 2.76 -5.82 3.99
CA ILE A 92 3.23 -4.67 4.76
C ILE A 92 3.08 -4.99 6.25
N HIS A 93 4.15 -4.73 7.01
CA HIS A 93 4.14 -4.74 8.45
C HIS A 93 4.15 -3.30 8.94
N VAL A 94 3.20 -2.96 9.79
CA VAL A 94 3.05 -1.63 10.38
C VAL A 94 3.22 -1.74 11.88
N ALA A 95 4.24 -1.09 12.43
CA ALA A 95 4.47 -1.00 13.87
C ALA A 95 4.46 0.47 14.30
N TYR A 96 3.87 0.74 15.46
CA TYR A 96 3.97 2.07 16.08
C TYR A 96 4.01 2.01 17.61
N ILE A 97 4.63 3.01 18.21
CA ILE A 97 4.65 3.24 19.66
C ILE A 97 3.64 4.34 19.94
N PRO A 98 2.56 4.04 20.71
CA PRO A 98 1.51 5.02 21.00
C PRO A 98 2.01 6.20 21.84
N SER A 99 1.28 7.31 21.75
CA SER A 99 1.42 8.47 22.63
C SER A 99 0.14 8.65 23.47
N GLY A 100 -0.19 7.62 24.28
CA GLY A 100 -1.40 7.62 25.12
C GLY A 100 -2.70 7.28 24.38
N LYS A 101 -2.63 7.02 23.07
CA LYS A 101 -3.80 6.61 22.26
C LYS A 101 -3.41 5.51 21.29
N VAL A 102 -4.28 4.52 21.14
CA VAL A 102 -4.16 3.42 20.19
C VAL A 102 -5.21 3.54 19.10
N PHE A 103 -4.87 3.14 17.88
CA PHE A 103 -5.79 3.16 16.74
C PHE A 103 -6.51 1.82 16.60
N GLY A 104 -7.76 1.85 16.13
CA GLY A 104 -8.46 0.62 15.77
C GLY A 104 -7.69 -0.17 14.71
N VAL A 105 -7.53 -1.48 14.90
CA VAL A 105 -6.71 -2.36 14.04
C VAL A 105 -7.10 -2.26 12.56
N SER A 106 -8.42 -2.19 12.27
CA SER A 106 -8.92 -2.02 10.90
C SER A 106 -8.45 -0.73 10.22
N LYS A 107 -8.10 0.28 11.01
CA LYS A 107 -7.61 1.57 10.47
C LYS A 107 -6.21 1.44 9.87
N LEU A 108 -5.36 0.58 10.45
CA LEU A 108 -4.03 0.31 9.89
C LEU A 108 -4.15 -0.36 8.51
N VAL A 109 -5.10 -1.28 8.36
CA VAL A 109 -5.38 -1.90 7.05
C VAL A 109 -5.87 -0.86 6.05
N ARG A 110 -6.81 0.00 6.43
CA ARG A 110 -7.31 1.09 5.56
C ARG A 110 -6.22 2.09 5.18
N LEU A 111 -5.29 2.36 6.08
CA LEU A 111 -4.13 3.20 5.81
C LEU A 111 -3.24 2.60 4.71
N VAL A 112 -2.98 1.30 4.78
CA VAL A 112 -2.26 0.58 3.74
C VAL A 112 -3.04 0.63 2.42
N GLU A 113 -4.34 0.37 2.42
CA GLU A 113 -5.19 0.45 1.23
C GLU A 113 -5.19 1.84 0.59
N LYS A 114 -5.33 2.90 1.39
CA LYS A 114 -5.31 4.30 0.92
C LYS A 114 -4.07 4.60 0.09
N TYR A 115 -2.91 4.15 0.55
CA TYR A 115 -1.65 4.47 -0.11
C TYR A 115 -1.23 3.43 -1.16
N SER A 116 -1.71 2.19 -1.09
CA SER A 116 -1.40 1.15 -2.08
C SER A 116 -2.31 1.22 -3.32
N ARG A 117 -3.60 1.52 -3.18
CA ARG A 117 -4.54 1.57 -4.31
C ARG A 117 -4.36 2.83 -5.16
N ARG A 118 -3.15 3.00 -5.71
CA ARG A 118 -2.71 4.16 -6.51
C ARG A 118 -1.65 3.74 -7.52
N LEU A 119 -1.30 4.66 -8.42
CA LEU A 119 -0.01 4.59 -9.12
C LEU A 119 1.09 4.90 -8.13
N GLN A 120 2.03 3.96 -7.90
CA GLN A 120 3.01 4.03 -6.83
C GLN A 120 4.38 3.49 -7.21
N ILE A 121 5.34 3.82 -6.37
CA ILE A 121 6.58 3.07 -6.16
C ILE A 121 6.59 2.58 -4.71
N GLN A 122 7.20 1.44 -4.44
CA GLN A 122 7.16 0.80 -3.14
C GLN A 122 7.80 1.67 -2.05
N GLU A 123 8.87 2.37 -2.36
CA GLU A 123 9.57 3.29 -1.46
C GLU A 123 8.65 4.45 -0.99
N ARG A 124 7.88 5.02 -1.92
CA ARG A 124 6.93 6.08 -1.59
C ARG A 124 5.75 5.55 -0.78
N LEU A 125 5.23 4.38 -1.14
CA LEU A 125 4.17 3.70 -0.39
C LEU A 125 4.56 3.52 1.08
N THR A 126 5.73 2.92 1.32
CA THR A 126 6.25 2.67 2.66
C THR A 126 6.43 3.97 3.44
N LYS A 127 7.02 4.98 2.79
CA LYS A 127 7.24 6.30 3.40
C LYS A 127 5.94 6.99 3.75
N GLN A 128 4.96 7.02 2.85
CA GLN A 128 3.68 7.72 3.07
C GLN A 128 2.88 7.13 4.24
N ILE A 129 2.93 5.81 4.44
CA ILE A 129 2.30 5.16 5.59
C ILE A 129 2.99 5.59 6.89
N ALA A 130 4.32 5.62 6.92
CA ALA A 130 5.07 6.07 8.10
C ALA A 130 4.85 7.55 8.40
N ASP A 131 4.85 8.43 7.38
CA ASP A 131 4.58 9.87 7.52
C ASP A 131 3.17 10.13 8.09
N GLU A 132 2.18 9.34 7.66
CA GLU A 132 0.81 9.50 8.16
C GLU A 132 0.69 9.11 9.63
N LEU A 133 1.32 8.01 10.06
CA LEU A 133 1.37 7.63 11.47
C LEU A 133 2.06 8.71 12.33
N GLU A 134 3.17 9.27 11.86
CA GLU A 134 3.85 10.38 12.55
C GLU A 134 2.94 11.61 12.67
N ARG A 135 2.24 11.98 11.58
CA ARG A 135 1.27 13.09 11.55
C ARG A 135 0.15 12.90 12.58
N MET A 136 -0.18 11.65 12.88
CA MET A 136 -1.20 11.30 13.89
C MET A 136 -0.69 11.34 15.33
N GLY A 137 0.58 11.70 15.53
CA GLY A 137 1.16 11.96 16.83
C GLY A 137 1.65 10.72 17.60
N VAL A 138 1.97 9.62 16.91
CA VAL A 138 2.64 8.47 17.54
C VAL A 138 4.06 8.85 18.00
N LYS A 139 4.57 8.22 19.05
CA LYS A 139 5.97 8.41 19.50
C LYS A 139 6.98 7.88 18.50
N GLY A 140 6.61 6.88 17.73
CA GLY A 140 7.43 6.32 16.66
C GLY A 140 6.64 5.38 15.76
N ALA A 141 7.05 5.30 14.51
CA ALA A 141 6.47 4.41 13.50
C ALA A 141 7.56 3.66 12.73
N LEU A 142 7.32 2.40 12.42
CA LEU A 142 8.14 1.56 11.55
C LEU A 142 7.22 0.84 10.57
N VAL A 143 7.51 0.99 9.28
CA VAL A 143 6.78 0.34 8.20
C VAL A 143 7.77 -0.46 7.36
N VAL A 144 7.49 -1.73 7.15
CA VAL A 144 8.26 -2.62 6.29
C VAL A 144 7.34 -3.17 5.22
N ALA A 145 7.69 -3.00 3.96
CA ALA A 145 6.97 -3.56 2.84
C ALA A 145 7.84 -4.57 2.08
N GLU A 146 7.31 -5.74 1.84
CA GLU A 146 7.92 -6.81 1.04
C GLU A 146 7.04 -7.03 -0.19
N GLY A 147 7.57 -6.79 -1.37
CA GLY A 147 6.77 -6.77 -2.59
C GLY A 147 7.40 -7.51 -3.76
N GLU A 148 6.54 -8.10 -4.56
CA GLU A 148 6.84 -8.71 -5.85
C GLU A 148 6.34 -7.79 -6.97
N HIS A 149 7.20 -7.57 -7.97
CA HIS A 149 6.95 -6.60 -9.04
C HIS A 149 6.80 -7.29 -10.39
N LEU A 150 5.60 -7.32 -10.96
CA LEU A 150 5.39 -7.90 -12.29
C LEU A 150 6.17 -7.16 -13.39
N CYS A 151 6.43 -5.87 -13.22
CA CYS A 151 7.28 -5.12 -14.15
C CYS A 151 8.74 -5.61 -14.21
N MET A 152 9.20 -6.34 -13.19
CA MET A 152 10.50 -7.03 -13.17
C MET A 152 10.40 -8.49 -13.58
N LYS A 153 9.32 -9.18 -13.14
CA LYS A 153 9.18 -10.63 -13.34
C LYS A 153 8.80 -11.01 -14.76
N MET A 154 7.75 -10.40 -15.33
CA MET A 154 7.19 -10.83 -16.62
C MET A 154 7.82 -10.18 -17.84
N ARG A 155 8.60 -9.11 -17.65
CA ARG A 155 9.27 -8.36 -18.73
C ARG A 155 10.56 -7.71 -18.22
N GLY A 156 11.33 -7.07 -19.08
CA GLY A 156 12.59 -6.40 -18.73
C GLY A 156 13.64 -7.40 -18.23
N VAL A 157 14.04 -7.30 -16.98
CA VAL A 157 15.09 -8.15 -16.38
C VAL A 157 14.66 -9.59 -16.13
N ARG A 158 13.36 -9.87 -16.08
CA ARG A 158 12.77 -11.22 -15.88
C ARG A 158 13.36 -11.93 -14.68
N ASN A 159 13.34 -11.26 -13.51
CA ASN A 159 13.92 -11.77 -12.28
C ASN A 159 12.84 -11.89 -11.19
N ASP A 160 12.88 -12.98 -10.42
CA ASP A 160 11.90 -13.33 -9.38
C ASP A 160 12.21 -12.75 -8.00
N SER A 161 13.19 -11.86 -7.89
CA SER A 161 13.52 -11.23 -6.61
C SER A 161 12.34 -10.42 -6.04
N SER A 162 12.18 -10.48 -4.73
CA SER A 162 11.33 -9.59 -3.96
C SER A 162 12.12 -8.35 -3.53
N ILE A 163 11.43 -7.25 -3.32
CA ILE A 163 12.00 -5.98 -2.85
C ILE A 163 11.47 -5.71 -1.44
N THR A 164 12.37 -5.40 -0.51
CA THR A 164 12.01 -4.93 0.82
C THR A 164 12.33 -3.45 0.96
N THR A 165 11.36 -2.67 1.41
CA THR A 165 11.53 -1.25 1.74
C THR A 165 11.14 -0.99 3.18
N ILE A 166 11.89 -0.10 3.85
CA ILE A 166 11.69 0.24 5.26
C ILE A 166 11.58 1.76 5.39
N ALA A 167 10.62 2.22 6.18
CA ALA A 167 10.51 3.61 6.60
C ALA A 167 10.28 3.68 8.11
N GLN A 168 10.98 4.58 8.78
CA GLN A 168 10.90 4.80 10.23
C GLN A 168 10.69 6.28 10.55
N ARG A 169 10.05 6.55 11.71
CA ARG A 169 9.82 7.90 12.22
C ARG A 169 9.91 7.93 13.75
N GLY A 170 10.26 9.09 14.28
CA GLY A 170 10.30 9.34 15.70
C GLY A 170 11.29 8.44 16.44
N ILE A 171 10.89 7.86 17.57
CA ILE A 171 11.79 7.06 18.42
C ILE A 171 12.34 5.80 17.71
N MET A 172 11.72 5.36 16.59
CA MET A 172 12.23 4.25 15.76
C MET A 172 13.53 4.60 15.03
N ASP A 173 13.97 5.86 15.03
CA ASP A 173 15.31 6.26 14.55
C ASP A 173 16.42 5.73 15.48
N LYS A 174 16.12 5.46 16.76
CA LYS A 174 17.03 4.80 17.67
C LYS A 174 17.21 3.34 17.27
N LYS A 175 18.46 2.94 17.07
CA LYS A 175 18.82 1.62 16.56
C LYS A 175 18.24 0.49 17.43
N GLU A 176 18.37 0.60 18.73
CA GLU A 176 17.95 -0.43 19.69
C GLU A 176 16.43 -0.67 19.62
N VAL A 177 15.64 0.42 19.54
CA VAL A 177 14.18 0.35 19.44
C VAL A 177 13.77 -0.32 18.13
N ARG A 178 14.39 0.13 17.03
CA ARG A 178 14.11 -0.39 15.69
C ARG A 178 14.45 -1.87 15.58
N GLU A 179 15.64 -2.30 16.05
CA GLU A 179 16.07 -3.69 16.01
C GLU A 179 15.16 -4.59 16.84
N HIS A 180 14.73 -4.10 18.01
CA HIS A 180 13.76 -4.83 18.83
C HIS A 180 12.43 -5.05 18.07
N VAL A 181 11.86 -4.00 17.51
CA VAL A 181 10.59 -4.10 16.76
C VAL A 181 10.72 -4.96 15.50
N LEU A 182 11.85 -4.88 14.78
CA LEU A 182 12.12 -5.77 13.65
C LEU A 182 12.21 -7.23 14.08
N ALA A 183 12.84 -7.51 15.23
CA ALA A 183 12.87 -8.87 15.79
C ALA A 183 11.46 -9.40 16.10
N LEU A 184 10.58 -8.56 16.65
CA LEU A 184 9.17 -8.92 16.90
C LEU A 184 8.37 -9.17 15.60
N ILE A 185 8.69 -8.48 14.53
CA ILE A 185 8.08 -8.74 13.22
C ILE A 185 8.51 -10.10 12.67
N TYR A 186 9.80 -10.41 12.68
CA TYR A 186 10.36 -11.54 11.97
C TYR A 186 10.60 -12.80 12.84
N ASN A 187 10.72 -12.66 14.17
CA ASN A 187 10.99 -13.77 15.09
C ASN A 187 9.94 -13.90 16.21
N PRO A 188 8.69 -14.23 15.90
CA PRO A 188 7.62 -14.27 16.89
C PRO A 188 7.79 -15.34 17.99
N ARG A 189 8.75 -16.26 17.86
CA ARG A 189 8.97 -17.34 18.83
C ARG A 189 9.85 -16.96 20.05
N GLN A 190 10.48 -15.79 20.07
CA GLN A 190 11.27 -15.30 21.20
C GLN A 190 10.45 -14.53 22.26
N GLU A 191 9.23 -14.13 21.95
CA GLU A 191 8.42 -13.25 22.78
C GLU A 191 7.85 -13.89 24.06
N ILE A 192 7.71 -15.21 24.12
CA ILE A 192 7.03 -15.90 25.23
C ILE A 192 7.98 -16.26 26.40
N LYS A 193 9.26 -15.97 26.29
CA LYS A 193 10.26 -16.35 27.31
C LYS A 193 10.70 -15.21 28.26
N SER A 194 10.16 -14.03 28.13
CA SER A 194 10.56 -12.83 28.92
C SER A 194 9.41 -12.06 29.58
N LEU A 195 8.28 -12.73 29.86
CA LEU A 195 7.25 -12.24 30.76
C LEU A 195 7.28 -13.01 32.07
#